data_f8d863a19060d918e26c445b92176cc2
#
_entry.id   f8d863a19060d918e26c445b92176cc2
#
_cell.length_a   1.000
_cell.length_b   1.000
_cell.length_c   1.000
_cell.angle_alpha   90.00
_cell.angle_beta   90.00
_cell.angle_gamma   90.00
#
_symmetry.space_group_name_H-M   'P 1'
#
loop_
_entity.id
_entity.type
_entity.pdbx_description
1 polymer ?
#
loop_
_entity_poly.entity_id
_entity_poly.type
_entity_poly.pdbx_seq_one_letter_code
_entity_poly.pdbx_strand_id
1 'polypeptide(L)'
;MITVRPAAPADAPELVRLRNLMFEAMPSMAGLTGPGPWQATAERILRERLAAPAGELTMPSFVVDDPRRPGRLAACAVGTLEHRLPAPGNPDGRFGFVFNICTDPGHRLRGYARACTEALLDWFDDQRVGRIDLHASSGGEALYRSLGFGEHSRALSRQRSYEA
;
A
#
# COMPACT_ATOMS: atom_id res chain seq x y z
N MET A 1 13.25 1.78 18.62
CA MET A 1 11.84 1.29 18.39
C MET A 1 11.27 2.02 17.19
N ILE A 2 10.66 1.31 16.25
CA ILE A 2 10.00 1.91 15.08
C ILE A 2 8.58 2.29 15.50
N THR A 3 8.20 3.56 15.27
CA THR A 3 6.83 4.02 15.54
C THR A 3 6.06 4.06 14.23
N VAL A 4 5.05 3.18 14.13
CA VAL A 4 4.10 3.15 13.01
C VAL A 4 2.81 3.81 13.47
N ARG A 5 2.21 4.61 12.61
CA ARG A 5 0.89 5.20 12.84
C ARG A 5 -0.02 5.04 11.63
N PRO A 6 -1.34 5.07 11.80
CA PRO A 6 -2.26 5.24 10.68
C PRO A 6 -1.95 6.54 9.94
N ALA A 7 -2.09 6.52 8.62
CA ALA A 7 -2.00 7.73 7.82
C ALA A 7 -3.23 8.62 8.00
N ALA A 8 -3.01 9.93 7.97
CA ALA A 8 -4.06 10.94 7.99
C ALA A 8 -4.24 11.54 6.57
N PRO A 9 -5.37 12.21 6.27
CA PRO A 9 -5.56 12.90 4.98
C PRO A 9 -4.43 13.86 4.61
N ALA A 10 -3.79 14.49 5.59
CA ALA A 10 -2.64 15.37 5.37
C ALA A 10 -1.38 14.67 4.85
N ASP A 11 -1.28 13.35 5.00
CA ASP A 11 -0.16 12.54 4.50
C ASP A 11 -0.26 12.25 3.00
N ALA A 12 -1.38 12.56 2.36
CA ALA A 12 -1.61 12.21 0.95
C ALA A 12 -0.49 12.66 -0.01
N PRO A 13 0.08 13.88 0.07
CA PRO A 13 1.18 14.28 -0.80
C PRO A 13 2.44 13.39 -0.63
N GLU A 14 2.76 13.03 0.60
CA GLU A 14 3.91 12.18 0.91
C GLU A 14 3.68 10.72 0.50
N LEU A 15 2.46 10.20 0.65
CA LEU A 15 2.09 8.88 0.13
C LEU A 15 2.22 8.83 -1.40
N VAL A 16 1.83 9.89 -2.10
CA VAL A 16 2.01 9.99 -3.56
C VAL A 16 3.49 10.09 -3.93
N ARG A 17 4.29 10.83 -3.18
CA ARG A 17 5.74 10.87 -3.37
C ARG A 17 6.38 9.48 -3.23
N LEU A 18 6.05 8.75 -2.18
CA LEU A 18 6.56 7.39 -1.98
C LEU A 18 6.08 6.44 -3.08
N ARG A 19 4.83 6.60 -3.54
CA ARG A 19 4.30 5.84 -4.67
C ARG A 19 5.11 6.08 -5.96
N ASN A 20 5.47 7.32 -6.25
CA ASN A 20 6.31 7.65 -7.40
C ASN A 20 7.71 6.99 -7.28
N LEU A 21 8.33 7.03 -6.10
CA LEU A 21 9.59 6.34 -5.84
C LEU A 21 9.49 4.83 -6.06
N MET A 22 8.37 4.23 -5.69
CA MET A 22 8.12 2.81 -5.94
C MET A 22 8.08 2.54 -7.45
N PHE A 23 7.37 3.36 -8.23
CA PHE A 23 7.31 3.21 -9.68
C PHE A 23 8.67 3.42 -10.36
N GLU A 24 9.44 4.40 -9.92
CA GLU A 24 10.80 4.64 -10.43
C GLU A 24 11.72 3.43 -10.27
N ALA A 25 11.49 2.62 -9.23
CA ALA A 25 12.24 1.40 -8.99
C ALA A 25 11.75 0.19 -9.82
N MET A 26 10.64 0.32 -10.55
CA MET A 26 10.04 -0.75 -11.34
C MET A 26 10.44 -0.64 -12.81
N PRO A 27 11.17 -1.65 -13.39
CA PRO A 27 11.56 -1.61 -14.81
C PRO A 27 10.38 -1.45 -15.77
N SER A 28 9.22 -2.03 -15.44
CA SER A 28 7.99 -1.94 -16.24
C SER A 28 7.40 -0.51 -16.32
N MET A 29 7.83 0.38 -15.45
CA MET A 29 7.38 1.78 -15.39
C MET A 29 8.43 2.76 -15.93
N ALA A 30 9.52 2.26 -16.48
CA ALA A 30 10.59 3.09 -17.04
C ALA A 30 10.03 4.04 -18.14
N GLY A 31 10.31 5.33 -18.00
CA GLY A 31 9.83 6.37 -18.89
C GLY A 31 8.39 6.85 -18.65
N LEU A 32 7.67 6.22 -17.72
CA LEU A 32 6.29 6.59 -17.34
C LEU A 32 6.22 7.33 -16.00
N THR A 33 7.35 7.39 -15.29
CA THR A 33 7.45 8.05 -13.99
C THR A 33 7.80 9.53 -14.15
N GLY A 34 7.45 10.32 -13.15
CA GLY A 34 7.70 11.75 -13.13
C GLY A 34 6.42 12.55 -12.90
N PRO A 35 6.54 13.90 -12.89
CA PRO A 35 5.39 14.77 -12.67
C PRO A 35 4.30 14.57 -13.74
N GLY A 36 3.06 14.46 -13.29
CA GLY A 36 1.92 14.29 -14.18
C GLY A 36 0.58 14.45 -13.47
N PRO A 37 -0.53 14.53 -14.21
CA PRO A 37 -1.86 14.75 -13.63
C PRO A 37 -2.31 13.59 -12.70
N TRP A 38 -1.74 12.40 -12.86
CA TRP A 38 -2.07 11.25 -12.02
C TRP A 38 -1.77 11.49 -10.54
N GLN A 39 -0.73 12.26 -10.23
CA GLN A 39 -0.33 12.56 -8.85
C GLN A 39 -1.40 13.38 -8.13
N ALA A 40 -1.90 14.43 -8.76
CA ALA A 40 -2.97 15.25 -8.19
C ALA A 40 -4.26 14.42 -7.97
N THR A 41 -4.58 13.54 -8.92
CA THR A 41 -5.72 12.63 -8.80
C THR A 41 -5.53 11.63 -7.66
N ALA A 42 -4.35 11.02 -7.55
CA ALA A 42 -4.02 10.09 -6.49
C ALA A 42 -4.07 10.76 -5.10
N GLU A 43 -3.54 11.98 -5.00
CA GLU A 43 -3.58 12.76 -3.75
C GLU A 43 -5.03 13.07 -3.32
N ARG A 44 -5.88 13.47 -4.25
CA ARG A 44 -7.31 13.71 -3.97
C ARG A 44 -7.99 12.43 -3.47
N ILE A 45 -7.80 11.32 -4.16
CA ILE A 45 -8.37 10.02 -3.78
C ILE A 45 -7.90 9.61 -2.38
N LEU A 46 -6.60 9.72 -2.10
CA LEU A 46 -6.06 9.41 -0.78
C LEU A 46 -6.66 10.28 0.32
N ARG A 47 -6.77 11.60 0.09
CA ARG A 47 -7.42 12.51 1.06
C ARG A 47 -8.85 12.09 1.36
N GLU A 48 -9.64 11.81 0.33
CA GLU A 48 -11.03 11.38 0.46
C GLU A 48 -11.14 10.05 1.22
N ARG A 49 -10.34 9.06 0.84
CA ARG A 49 -10.38 7.73 1.46
C ARG A 49 -9.88 7.73 2.90
N LEU A 50 -8.83 8.46 3.20
CA LEU A 50 -8.27 8.55 4.56
C LEU A 50 -9.14 9.40 5.49
N ALA A 51 -10.02 10.25 4.97
CA ALA A 51 -10.99 11.01 5.75
C ALA A 51 -12.23 10.20 6.14
N ALA A 52 -12.39 8.98 5.63
CA ALA A 52 -13.53 8.13 5.96
C ALA A 52 -13.54 7.80 7.47
N PRO A 53 -14.74 7.72 8.10
CA PRO A 53 -14.87 7.22 9.46
C PRO A 53 -14.25 5.81 9.60
N ALA A 54 -13.77 5.48 10.79
CA ALA A 54 -13.06 4.22 11.03
C ALA A 54 -13.82 2.97 10.56
N GLY A 55 -15.15 2.94 10.73
CA GLY A 55 -15.99 1.82 10.28
C GLY A 55 -16.24 1.76 8.77
N GLU A 56 -15.88 2.81 8.03
CA GLU A 56 -16.08 2.93 6.58
C GLU A 56 -14.75 2.99 5.83
N LEU A 57 -13.62 2.85 6.52
CA LEU A 57 -12.30 2.90 5.94
C LEU A 57 -12.09 1.72 4.99
N THR A 58 -11.85 2.00 3.72
CA THR A 58 -11.61 0.99 2.67
C THR A 58 -10.20 1.04 2.08
N MET A 59 -9.39 2.02 2.48
CA MET A 59 -7.99 2.16 2.06
C MET A 59 -7.07 2.37 3.27
N PRO A 60 -6.94 1.35 4.14
CA PRO A 60 -6.05 1.43 5.29
C PRO A 60 -4.63 1.73 4.83
N SER A 61 -3.99 2.66 5.51
CA SER A 61 -2.62 3.08 5.20
C SER A 61 -1.86 3.30 6.50
N PHE A 62 -0.66 2.75 6.58
CA PHE A 62 0.21 2.87 7.74
C PHE A 62 1.56 3.45 7.33
N VAL A 63 2.10 4.32 8.17
CA VAL A 63 3.28 5.12 7.84
C VAL A 63 4.27 5.19 8.99
N VAL A 64 5.52 5.42 8.63
CA VAL A 64 6.59 5.83 9.54
C VAL A 64 7.04 7.22 9.15
N ASP A 65 7.03 8.16 10.10
CA ASP A 65 7.53 9.51 9.89
C ASP A 65 9.06 9.51 9.72
N ASP A 66 9.58 10.43 8.90
CA ASP A 66 11.03 10.63 8.80
C ASP A 66 11.53 11.31 10.09
N PRO A 67 12.39 10.64 10.87
CA PRO A 67 12.84 11.17 12.16
C PRO A 67 13.71 12.43 12.04
N ARG A 68 14.19 12.75 10.83
CA ARG A 68 15.08 13.87 10.56
C ARG A 68 14.39 15.02 9.84
N ARG A 69 13.23 14.79 9.24
CA ARG A 69 12.52 15.77 8.41
C ARG A 69 11.03 15.81 8.75
N PRO A 70 10.63 16.71 9.67
CA PRO A 70 9.21 16.86 10.02
C PRO A 70 8.31 17.04 8.78
N GLY A 71 7.18 16.37 8.76
CA GLY A 71 6.24 16.41 7.64
C GLY A 71 6.60 15.48 6.46
N ARG A 72 7.73 14.76 6.55
CA ARG A 72 8.11 13.74 5.55
C ARG A 72 7.84 12.35 6.09
N LEU A 73 7.55 11.43 5.19
CA LEU A 73 7.40 10.02 5.49
C LEU A 73 8.65 9.23 5.09
N ALA A 74 9.09 8.35 5.98
CA ALA A 74 10.18 7.42 5.72
C ALA A 74 9.71 6.14 5.02
N ALA A 75 8.50 5.68 5.33
CA ALA A 75 7.91 4.47 4.73
C ALA A 75 6.40 4.48 4.82
N CYS A 76 5.78 3.65 3.97
CA CYS A 76 4.35 3.39 4.00
C CYS A 76 4.01 1.95 3.60
N ALA A 77 2.82 1.51 4.02
CA ALA A 77 2.10 0.38 3.46
C ALA A 77 0.64 0.78 3.25
N VAL A 78 0.12 0.60 2.05
CA VAL A 78 -1.25 0.94 1.67
C VAL A 78 -1.95 -0.29 1.13
N GLY A 79 -3.18 -0.51 1.57
CA GLY A 79 -4.03 -1.59 1.08
C GLY A 79 -5.43 -1.11 0.74
N THR A 80 -6.22 -2.01 0.20
CA THR A 80 -7.67 -1.83 0.01
C THR A 80 -8.43 -2.97 0.65
N LEU A 81 -9.56 -2.66 1.25
CA LEU A 81 -10.59 -3.62 1.62
C LEU A 81 -11.65 -3.63 0.53
N GLU A 82 -11.79 -4.78 -0.11
CA GLU A 82 -12.76 -5.00 -1.17
C GLU A 82 -13.89 -5.91 -0.68
N HIS A 83 -15.10 -5.62 -1.14
CA HIS A 83 -16.24 -6.50 -0.95
C HIS A 83 -16.57 -7.17 -2.28
N ARG A 84 -16.43 -8.49 -2.31
CA ARG A 84 -16.78 -9.36 -3.44
C ARG A 84 -17.95 -10.25 -3.05
N LEU A 85 -18.40 -11.10 -3.94
CA LEU A 85 -19.42 -12.07 -3.59
C LEU A 85 -18.91 -13.07 -2.55
N PRO A 86 -19.70 -13.41 -1.54
CA PRO A 86 -19.38 -14.46 -0.59
C PRO A 86 -19.09 -15.80 -1.29
N ALA A 87 -18.20 -16.57 -0.68
CA ALA A 87 -17.81 -17.89 -1.19
C ALA A 87 -17.57 -18.86 -0.02
N PRO A 88 -17.51 -20.18 -0.27
CA PRO A 88 -17.08 -21.13 0.75
C PRO A 88 -15.72 -20.71 1.33
N GLY A 89 -15.64 -20.64 2.66
CA GLY A 89 -14.47 -20.17 3.39
C GLY A 89 -14.32 -18.63 3.48
N ASN A 90 -15.18 -17.86 2.80
CA ASN A 90 -15.24 -16.40 2.91
C ASN A 90 -16.70 -15.91 2.86
N PRO A 91 -17.48 -16.12 3.94
CA PRO A 91 -18.92 -15.85 3.95
C PRO A 91 -19.27 -14.37 3.84
N ASP A 92 -18.35 -13.47 4.17
CA ASP A 92 -18.59 -12.02 4.12
C ASP A 92 -18.10 -11.40 2.80
N GLY A 93 -17.42 -12.17 1.94
CA GLY A 93 -16.87 -11.68 0.68
C GLY A 93 -15.79 -10.59 0.83
N ARG A 94 -15.14 -10.49 1.99
CA ARG A 94 -14.10 -9.50 2.26
C ARG A 94 -12.76 -9.97 1.76
N PHE A 95 -12.08 -9.09 1.00
CA PHE A 95 -10.72 -9.32 0.49
C PHE A 95 -9.85 -8.12 0.76
N GLY A 96 -8.62 -8.38 1.17
CA GLY A 96 -7.59 -7.37 1.25
C GLY A 96 -6.67 -7.42 0.03
N PHE A 97 -6.19 -6.26 -0.41
CA PHE A 97 -5.14 -6.16 -1.39
C PHE A 97 -4.11 -5.13 -0.94
N VAL A 98 -2.84 -5.51 -0.92
CA VAL A 98 -1.73 -4.63 -0.56
C VAL A 98 -1.01 -4.23 -1.85
N PHE A 99 -0.89 -2.93 -2.12
CA PHE A 99 -0.40 -2.48 -3.42
C PHE A 99 0.65 -1.37 -3.39
N ASN A 100 0.93 -0.77 -2.25
CA ASN A 100 1.86 0.35 -2.16
C ASN A 100 2.71 0.26 -0.90
N ILE A 101 3.72 -0.60 -0.92
CA ILE A 101 4.73 -0.69 0.13
C ILE A 101 5.99 -0.02 -0.39
N CYS A 102 6.43 1.05 0.25
CA CYS A 102 7.61 1.80 -0.14
C CYS A 102 8.36 2.34 1.06
N THR A 103 9.67 2.30 0.98
CA THR A 103 10.58 2.98 1.91
C THR A 103 11.42 3.99 1.14
N ASP A 104 11.48 5.22 1.64
CA ASP A 104 12.37 6.25 1.11
C ASP A 104 13.81 5.70 1.07
N PRO A 105 14.56 5.90 -0.03
CA PRO A 105 15.90 5.34 -0.19
C PRO A 105 16.85 5.60 0.98
N GLY A 106 16.75 6.78 1.61
CA GLY A 106 17.56 7.14 2.78
C GLY A 106 17.23 6.37 4.08
N HIS A 107 16.17 5.57 4.06
CA HIS A 107 15.66 4.85 5.23
C HIS A 107 15.52 3.33 5.03
N ARG A 108 16.05 2.80 3.92
CA ARG A 108 16.01 1.36 3.60
C ARG A 108 16.83 0.54 4.60
N LEU A 109 16.51 -0.78 4.67
CA LEU A 109 17.19 -1.76 5.52
C LEU A 109 17.10 -1.46 7.03
N ARG A 110 16.07 -0.71 7.45
CA ARG A 110 15.81 -0.38 8.86
C ARG A 110 14.54 -1.06 9.41
N GLY A 111 13.92 -1.94 8.65
CA GLY A 111 12.71 -2.65 9.06
C GLY A 111 11.41 -1.85 8.92
N TYR A 112 11.44 -0.65 8.34
CA TYR A 112 10.26 0.22 8.24
C TYR A 112 9.15 -0.38 7.36
N ALA A 113 9.51 -0.96 6.21
CA ALA A 113 8.54 -1.63 5.34
C ALA A 113 7.85 -2.80 6.06
N ARG A 114 8.62 -3.60 6.80
CA ARG A 114 8.08 -4.69 7.63
C ARG A 114 7.09 -4.14 8.65
N ALA A 115 7.49 -3.15 9.42
CA ALA A 115 6.65 -2.59 10.49
C ALA A 115 5.34 -2.00 9.95
N CYS A 116 5.39 -1.27 8.83
CA CYS A 116 4.17 -0.75 8.18
C CYS A 116 3.28 -1.88 7.66
N THR A 117 3.88 -2.93 7.08
CA THR A 117 3.12 -4.07 6.55
C THR A 117 2.47 -4.87 7.67
N GLU A 118 3.18 -5.15 8.76
CA GLU A 118 2.64 -5.82 9.94
C GLU A 118 1.42 -5.05 10.49
N ALA A 119 1.54 -3.73 10.67
CA ALA A 119 0.42 -2.91 11.13
C ALA A 119 -0.79 -2.95 10.17
N LEU A 120 -0.55 -3.01 8.86
CA LEU A 120 -1.60 -3.16 7.87
C LEU A 120 -2.26 -4.54 7.93
N LEU A 121 -1.49 -5.60 8.14
CA LEU A 121 -2.00 -6.97 8.30
C LEU A 121 -2.84 -7.09 9.57
N ASP A 122 -2.36 -6.54 10.69
CA ASP A 122 -3.11 -6.49 11.95
C ASP A 122 -4.47 -5.79 11.76
N TRP A 123 -4.49 -4.69 11.00
CA TRP A 123 -5.75 -4.02 10.67
C TRP A 123 -6.70 -4.91 9.87
N PHE A 124 -6.20 -5.64 8.87
CA PHE A 124 -7.02 -6.60 8.12
C PHE A 124 -7.54 -7.74 8.99
N ASP A 125 -6.73 -8.21 9.93
CA ASP A 125 -7.14 -9.25 10.90
C ASP A 125 -8.28 -8.73 11.80
N ASP A 126 -8.20 -7.50 12.27
CA ASP A 126 -9.26 -6.84 13.04
C ASP A 126 -10.56 -6.69 12.22
N GLN A 127 -10.45 -6.51 10.90
CA GLN A 127 -11.59 -6.49 9.97
C GLN A 127 -12.09 -7.89 9.58
N ARG A 128 -11.49 -8.96 10.10
CA ARG A 128 -11.79 -10.37 9.77
C ARG A 128 -11.65 -10.67 8.27
N VAL A 129 -10.64 -10.13 7.64
CA VAL A 129 -10.32 -10.39 6.24
C VAL A 129 -9.53 -11.69 6.15
N GLY A 130 -10.17 -12.75 5.65
CA GLY A 130 -9.57 -14.09 5.57
C GLY A 130 -8.58 -14.29 4.43
N ARG A 131 -8.51 -13.35 3.48
CA ARG A 131 -7.60 -13.42 2.33
C ARG A 131 -7.09 -12.05 1.95
N ILE A 132 -5.76 -11.93 1.89
CA ILE A 132 -5.05 -10.73 1.50
C ILE A 132 -4.10 -11.10 0.37
N ASP A 133 -4.22 -10.42 -0.76
CA ASP A 133 -3.37 -10.61 -1.93
C ASP A 133 -2.40 -9.43 -2.11
N LEU A 134 -1.26 -9.69 -2.72
CA LEU A 134 -0.33 -8.66 -3.20
C LEU A 134 0.43 -9.17 -4.43
N HIS A 135 1.00 -8.25 -5.19
CA HIS A 135 1.97 -8.57 -6.24
C HIS A 135 3.36 -8.21 -5.74
N ALA A 136 4.18 -9.23 -5.52
CA ALA A 136 5.55 -9.04 -5.04
C ALA A 136 6.49 -8.68 -6.19
N SER A 137 7.34 -7.66 -5.95
CA SER A 137 8.55 -7.48 -6.74
C SER A 137 9.64 -8.45 -6.26
N SER A 138 10.63 -8.70 -7.09
CA SER A 138 11.77 -9.56 -6.70
C SER A 138 12.48 -9.10 -5.43
N GLY A 139 12.55 -7.79 -5.20
CA GLY A 139 13.16 -7.20 -3.99
C GLY A 139 12.31 -7.29 -2.73
N GLY A 140 10.98 -7.49 -2.86
CA GLY A 140 10.04 -7.57 -1.73
C GLY A 140 9.63 -8.98 -1.34
N GLU A 141 9.87 -9.97 -2.19
CA GLU A 141 9.35 -11.32 -2.02
C GLU A 141 9.77 -11.96 -0.70
N ALA A 142 11.04 -11.83 -0.31
CA ALA A 142 11.55 -12.40 0.94
C ALA A 142 10.82 -11.83 2.17
N LEU A 143 10.54 -10.53 2.17
CA LEU A 143 9.77 -9.89 3.22
C LEU A 143 8.37 -10.49 3.30
N TYR A 144 7.65 -10.56 2.17
CA TYR A 144 6.27 -11.03 2.17
C TYR A 144 6.15 -12.50 2.54
N ARG A 145 7.06 -13.36 2.07
CA ARG A 145 7.10 -14.76 2.49
C ARG A 145 7.32 -14.90 4.00
N SER A 146 8.17 -14.06 4.58
CA SER A 146 8.40 -14.06 6.04
C SER A 146 7.18 -13.59 6.84
N LEU A 147 6.23 -12.91 6.20
CA LEU A 147 4.96 -12.47 6.76
C LEU A 147 3.79 -13.43 6.45
N GLY A 148 4.08 -14.62 5.91
CA GLY A 148 3.09 -15.66 5.67
C GLY A 148 2.45 -15.64 4.28
N PHE A 149 2.89 -14.77 3.38
CA PHE A 149 2.42 -14.80 2.00
C PHE A 149 3.05 -15.96 1.23
N GLY A 150 2.23 -16.63 0.45
CA GLY A 150 2.63 -17.71 -0.44
C GLY A 150 2.01 -17.57 -1.82
N GLU A 151 2.42 -18.40 -2.74
CA GLU A 151 1.81 -18.46 -4.07
C GLU A 151 0.39 -19.03 -3.95
N HIS A 152 -0.57 -18.34 -4.57
CA HIS A 152 -1.95 -18.79 -4.56
C HIS A 152 -2.49 -19.03 -5.96
N SER A 153 -2.29 -18.10 -6.86
CA SER A 153 -2.74 -18.17 -8.25
C SER A 153 -1.80 -17.35 -9.14
N ARG A 154 -1.82 -17.63 -10.44
CA ARG A 154 -1.03 -16.86 -11.40
C ARG A 154 -1.80 -15.60 -11.78
N ALA A 155 -1.23 -14.43 -11.51
CA ALA A 155 -1.79 -13.17 -11.94
C ALA A 155 -1.67 -13.00 -13.46
N LEU A 156 -2.77 -12.61 -14.11
CA LEU A 156 -2.81 -12.23 -15.52
C LEU A 156 -3.37 -10.82 -15.63
N SER A 157 -2.76 -9.98 -16.44
CA SER A 157 -3.19 -8.60 -16.66
C SER A 157 -3.45 -8.35 -18.12
N ARG A 158 -4.49 -7.57 -18.40
CA ARG A 158 -4.75 -6.99 -19.72
C ARG A 158 -4.70 -5.47 -19.59
N GLN A 159 -3.79 -4.86 -20.32
CA GLN A 159 -3.63 -3.41 -20.29
C GLN A 159 -4.16 -2.80 -21.61
N ARG A 160 -4.77 -1.63 -21.51
CA ARG A 160 -5.14 -0.77 -22.63
C ARG A 160 -4.72 0.65 -22.30
N SER A 161 -4.12 1.33 -23.26
CA SER A 161 -3.92 2.78 -23.19
C SER A 161 -5.19 3.49 -23.61
N TYR A 162 -5.61 4.46 -22.82
CA TYR A 162 -6.66 5.41 -23.17
C TYR A 162 -5.98 6.75 -23.35
N GLU A 163 -6.23 7.38 -24.49
CA GLU A 163 -5.82 8.77 -24.68
C GLU A 163 -6.58 9.66 -23.69
N ALA A 164 -5.84 10.58 -23.07
CA ALA A 164 -6.38 11.51 -22.08
C ALA A 164 -7.20 12.62 -22.77
#